data_a4baebd55b4e42b95442b1f3654d9d55
#
_entry.id   a4baebd55b4e42b95442b1f3654d9d55
#
_cell.length_a   1.000
_cell.length_b   1.000
_cell.length_c   1.000
_cell.angle_alpha   90.00
_cell.angle_beta   90.00
_cell.angle_gamma   90.00
#
_symmetry.space_group_name_H-M   'P 1'
#
loop_
_entity.id
_entity.type
_entity.pdbx_description
1 polymer ?
#
loop_
_entity_poly.entity_id
_entity_poly.type
_entity_poly.pdbx_seq_one_letter_code
_entity_poly.pdbx_strand_id
1 'polypeptide(L)'
;MKIVKQYQLPAGDAGPYAVTIDAAGMVWVNEINTDTVVRLNPANEEMRVVKLPSKNVGIRKMIVDASGRLWYMGSHNGRLGMVE
;
A
#
# COMPACT_ATOMS: atom_id res chain seq x y z
N MET A 1 -3.74 -4.15 26.52
CA MET A 1 -3.23 -3.83 25.16
C MET A 1 -3.31 -2.33 24.92
N LYS A 2 -2.32 -1.76 24.30
CA LYS A 2 -2.26 -0.31 24.04
C LYS A 2 -1.73 -0.05 22.64
N ILE A 3 -2.13 1.12 22.07
CA ILE A 3 -1.56 1.59 20.82
C ILE A 3 -0.14 2.10 21.11
N VAL A 4 0.83 1.59 20.37
CA VAL A 4 2.22 2.00 20.52
C VAL A 4 2.57 3.14 19.59
N LYS A 5 2.07 3.11 18.34
CA LYS A 5 2.40 4.14 17.36
C LYS A 5 1.36 4.21 16.25
N GLN A 6 1.13 5.43 15.76
CA GLN A 6 0.28 5.69 14.58
C GLN A 6 1.08 6.51 13.58
N TYR A 7 0.83 6.29 12.29
CA TYR A 7 1.48 7.02 11.20
C TYR A 7 0.41 7.72 10.36
N GLN A 8 0.60 9.01 10.11
CA GLN A 8 -0.26 9.76 9.21
C GLN A 8 0.19 9.53 7.78
N LEU A 9 -0.72 9.08 6.91
CA LEU A 9 -0.42 8.90 5.49
C LEU A 9 -0.32 10.25 4.77
N PRO A 10 0.48 10.34 3.69
CA PRO A 10 0.75 11.60 3.02
C PRO A 10 -0.49 12.34 2.51
N ALA A 11 -1.48 11.62 1.99
CA ALA A 11 -2.74 12.22 1.54
C ALA A 11 -3.79 12.02 2.62
N GLY A 12 -4.20 13.09 3.31
CA GLY A 12 -5.06 13.02 4.49
C GLY A 12 -6.34 12.20 4.32
N ASP A 13 -7.03 12.36 3.18
CA ASP A 13 -8.28 11.67 2.89
C ASP A 13 -8.10 10.51 1.91
N ALA A 14 -6.95 9.86 1.97
CA ALA A 14 -6.59 8.83 1.00
C ALA A 14 -7.46 7.56 1.10
N GLY A 15 -8.04 7.29 2.26
CA GLY A 15 -8.84 6.09 2.47
C GLY A 15 -8.02 4.81 2.44
N PRO A 16 -7.13 4.59 3.42
CA PRO A 16 -6.36 3.35 3.47
C PRO A 16 -7.31 2.17 3.67
N TYR A 17 -7.04 1.06 2.98
CA TYR A 17 -7.91 -0.11 3.03
C TYR A 17 -7.15 -1.40 3.37
N ALA A 18 -6.08 -1.69 2.65
CA ALA A 18 -5.33 -2.93 2.81
C ALA A 18 -3.90 -2.63 3.27
N VAL A 19 -3.35 -3.53 4.06
CA VAL A 19 -1.98 -3.44 4.55
C VAL A 19 -1.31 -4.80 4.42
N THR A 20 -0.03 -4.80 4.04
CA THR A 20 0.79 -6.01 4.05
C THR A 20 2.23 -5.64 4.40
N ILE A 21 3.00 -6.61 4.84
CA ILE A 21 4.39 -6.42 5.26
C ILE A 21 5.27 -7.38 4.45
N ASP A 22 6.36 -6.86 3.89
CA ASP A 22 7.27 -7.70 3.13
C ASP A 22 8.37 -8.31 4.02
N ALA A 23 9.20 -9.17 3.43
CA ALA A 23 10.25 -9.88 4.16
C ALA A 23 11.33 -8.94 4.72
N ALA A 24 11.48 -7.75 4.13
CA ALA A 24 12.42 -6.74 4.62
C ALA A 24 11.82 -5.89 5.75
N GLY A 25 10.58 -6.13 6.14
CA GLY A 25 9.90 -5.38 7.20
C GLY A 25 9.27 -4.09 6.74
N MET A 26 9.21 -3.83 5.44
CA MET A 26 8.53 -2.65 4.90
C MET A 26 7.02 -2.88 4.94
N VAL A 27 6.28 -1.84 5.30
CA VAL A 27 4.83 -1.88 5.39
C VAL A 27 4.23 -1.23 4.16
N TRP A 28 3.34 -1.94 3.48
CA TRP A 28 2.66 -1.47 2.27
C TRP A 28 1.19 -1.22 2.58
N VAL A 29 0.71 -0.05 2.22
CA VAL A 29 -0.68 0.37 2.44
C VAL A 29 -1.21 0.96 1.15
N ASN A 30 -2.42 0.60 0.74
CA ASN A 30 -3.04 1.28 -0.39
C ASN A 30 -3.88 2.45 0.08
N GLU A 31 -3.99 3.45 -0.78
CA GLU A 31 -4.83 4.63 -0.57
C GLU A 31 -5.89 4.60 -1.66
N ILE A 32 -7.07 4.10 -1.34
CA ILE A 32 -8.10 3.77 -2.33
C ILE A 32 -8.62 5.00 -3.09
N ASN A 33 -8.70 6.14 -2.40
CA ASN A 33 -9.27 7.35 -3.00
C ASN A 33 -8.32 8.07 -3.96
N THR A 34 -7.03 7.74 -3.91
CA THR A 34 -6.00 8.42 -4.71
C THR A 34 -5.31 7.49 -5.70
N ASP A 35 -5.69 6.22 -5.73
CA ASP A 35 -5.07 5.19 -6.56
C ASP A 35 -3.55 5.14 -6.36
N THR A 36 -3.13 5.12 -5.10
CA THR A 36 -1.73 5.07 -4.73
C THR A 36 -1.46 3.93 -3.76
N VAL A 37 -0.20 3.52 -3.69
CA VAL A 37 0.30 2.60 -2.68
C VAL A 37 1.45 3.30 -1.97
N VAL A 38 1.47 3.22 -0.66
CA VAL A 38 2.52 3.82 0.17
C VAL A 38 3.35 2.71 0.78
N ARG A 39 4.67 2.83 0.69
CA ARG A 39 5.60 1.95 1.39
C ARG A 39 6.22 2.73 2.54
N LEU A 40 6.04 2.22 3.75
CA LEU A 40 6.59 2.80 4.97
C LEU A 40 7.78 1.97 5.44
N ASN A 41 8.89 2.63 5.73
CA ASN A 41 10.00 2.01 6.43
C ASN A 41 9.86 2.34 7.92
N PRO A 42 9.49 1.36 8.78
CA PRO A 42 9.26 1.66 10.20
C PRO A 42 10.53 2.01 10.95
N ALA A 43 11.72 1.66 10.44
CA ALA A 43 12.97 1.97 11.12
C ALA A 43 13.30 3.46 11.10
N ASN A 44 12.97 4.16 10.03
CA ASN A 44 13.26 5.59 9.88
C ASN A 44 12.02 6.43 9.56
N GLU A 45 10.85 5.80 9.47
CA GLU A 45 9.56 6.41 9.19
C GLU A 45 9.46 7.08 7.81
N GLU A 46 10.35 6.73 6.89
CA GLU A 46 10.26 7.22 5.53
C GLU A 46 9.08 6.57 4.81
N MET A 47 8.35 7.40 4.04
CA MET A 47 7.24 6.93 3.22
C MET A 47 7.52 7.22 1.75
N ARG A 48 7.26 6.24 0.91
CA ARG A 48 7.36 6.38 -0.54
C ARG A 48 5.99 6.14 -1.15
N VAL A 49 5.52 7.09 -1.93
CA VAL A 49 4.22 7.01 -2.60
C VAL A 49 4.42 6.53 -4.02
N VAL A 50 3.71 5.48 -4.40
CA VAL A 50 3.71 4.94 -5.76
C VAL A 50 2.33 5.18 -6.35
N LYS A 51 2.28 5.96 -7.42
CA LYS A 51 1.02 6.20 -8.13
C LYS A 51 0.76 5.06 -9.10
N LEU A 52 -0.44 4.49 -9.02
CA LEU A 52 -0.82 3.38 -9.89
C LEU A 52 -1.07 3.89 -11.31
N PRO A 53 -0.80 3.05 -12.34
CA PRO A 53 -0.97 3.47 -13.74
C PRO A 53 -2.43 3.62 -14.17
N SER A 54 -3.36 3.07 -13.40
CA SER A 54 -4.79 3.12 -13.71
C SER A 54 -5.53 3.93 -12.65
N LYS A 55 -6.68 4.47 -13.02
CA LYS A 55 -7.56 5.18 -12.08
C LYS A 55 -8.66 4.25 -11.60
N ASN A 56 -9.22 4.59 -10.44
CA ASN A 56 -10.34 3.88 -9.83
C ASN A 56 -10.05 2.39 -9.65
N VAL A 57 -8.87 2.09 -9.14
CA VAL A 57 -8.38 0.71 -9.01
C VAL A 57 -9.12 -0.06 -7.93
N GLY A 58 -9.32 0.55 -6.77
CA GLY A 58 -10.06 -0.07 -5.67
C GLY A 58 -9.37 -1.31 -5.12
N ILE A 59 -8.11 -1.18 -4.71
CA ILE A 59 -7.38 -2.30 -4.13
C ILE A 59 -8.00 -2.68 -2.79
N ARG A 60 -8.36 -3.94 -2.64
CA ARG A 60 -8.87 -4.49 -1.39
C ARG A 60 -7.95 -5.53 -0.79
N LYS A 61 -7.00 -6.04 -1.55
CA LYS A 61 -6.06 -7.04 -1.08
C LYS A 61 -4.74 -6.91 -1.81
N MET A 62 -3.67 -7.08 -1.06
CA MET A 62 -2.30 -7.03 -1.59
C MET A 62 -1.49 -8.13 -0.96
N ILE A 63 -0.52 -8.66 -1.70
CA ILE A 63 0.46 -9.60 -1.16
C ILE A 63 1.85 -9.25 -1.70
N VAL A 64 2.87 -9.61 -0.94
CA VAL A 64 4.25 -9.49 -1.39
C VAL A 64 4.81 -10.89 -1.62
N ASP A 65 5.40 -11.14 -2.79
CA ASP A 65 5.97 -12.45 -3.10
C ASP A 65 7.39 -12.59 -2.53
N ALA A 66 7.97 -13.76 -2.71
CA ALA A 66 9.29 -14.07 -2.15
C ALA A 66 10.41 -13.21 -2.76
N SER A 67 10.18 -12.61 -3.92
CA SER A 67 11.14 -11.71 -4.57
C SER A 67 10.97 -10.25 -4.16
N GLY A 68 10.04 -9.96 -3.25
CA GLY A 68 9.79 -8.60 -2.78
C GLY A 68 8.90 -7.78 -3.68
N ARG A 69 8.21 -8.41 -4.64
CA ARG A 69 7.28 -7.69 -5.51
C ARG A 69 5.90 -7.65 -4.87
N LEU A 70 5.27 -6.48 -4.91
CA LEU A 70 3.91 -6.30 -4.42
C LEU A 70 2.92 -6.58 -5.55
N TRP A 71 1.98 -7.48 -5.28
CA TRP A 71 0.88 -7.81 -6.20
C TRP A 71 -0.42 -7.29 -5.64
N TYR A 72 -1.25 -6.69 -6.49
CA TYR A 72 -2.54 -6.17 -6.07
C TYR A 72 -3.60 -6.47 -7.13
N MET A 73 -4.85 -6.56 -6.68
CA MET A 73 -5.99 -6.69 -7.57
C MET A 73 -6.81 -5.41 -7.55
N GLY A 74 -7.06 -4.87 -8.73
CA GLY A 74 -7.94 -3.72 -8.89
C GLY A 74 -9.39 -4.18 -8.97
N SER A 75 -10.07 -4.20 -7.83
CA SER A 75 -11.44 -4.71 -7.75
C SER A 75 -12.42 -3.91 -8.59
N HIS A 76 -12.15 -2.63 -8.81
CA HIS A 76 -13.05 -1.77 -9.57
C HIS A 76 -12.77 -1.79 -11.08
N ASN A 77 -11.57 -2.15 -11.50
CA ASN A 77 -11.21 -2.12 -12.91
C ASN A 77 -10.80 -3.47 -13.50
N GLY A 78 -10.85 -4.54 -12.68
CA GLY A 78 -10.58 -5.90 -13.14
C GLY A 78 -9.14 -6.17 -13.54
N ARG A 79 -8.18 -5.43 -13.01
CA ARG A 79 -6.77 -5.57 -13.37
C ARG A 79 -5.95 -6.14 -12.24
N LEU A 80 -4.98 -6.98 -12.59
CA LEU A 80 -3.94 -7.46 -11.69
C LEU A 80 -2.69 -6.61 -11.95
N GLY A 81 -2.13 -6.04 -10.90
CA GLY A 81 -0.95 -5.19 -11.01
C GLY A 81 0.19 -5.66 -10.13
N MET A 82 1.39 -5.18 -10.43
CA MET A 82 2.59 -5.53 -9.70
C MET A 82 3.50 -4.31 -9.56
N VAL A 83 4.08 -4.13 -8.37
CA VAL A 83 5.06 -3.09 -8.08
C VAL A 83 6.37 -3.78 -7.69
N GLU A 84 7.46 -3.38 -8.35
CA GLU A 84 8.80 -3.86 -8.00
C GLU A 84 9.55 -2.91 -7.08
#